data_2044c04a91c451ae1926fec5848d068b
#
_entry.id   2044c04a91c451ae1926fec5848d068b
#
_cell.length_a   1.000
_cell.length_b   1.000
_cell.length_c   1.000
_cell.angle_alpha   90.00
_cell.angle_beta   90.00
_cell.angle_gamma   90.00
#
_symmetry.space_group_name_H-M   'P 1'
#
loop_
_entity.id
_entity.type
_entity.pdbx_description
1 polymer ?
#
loop_
_entity_poly.entity_id
_entity_poly.type
_entity_poly.pdbx_seq_one_letter_code
_entity_poly.pdbx_strand_id
1 'polypeptide(L)'
;METLTNVIKQIDAWVWGIPLILLILLCGIWLTIRVRGLQVRRIGLALKFMVKNEEEGEGEVTSFGALCTALSATIGTGNIVGVATAIAAGGPGALFWMEIAALFGMATKYAEGFLAIKYRTVDKEGHYLGGPFYYIENGMGSRWKWLAKLFALFGVLAGLLGIGTIAQINGITSAANNFFDAKSEHIAFTLFDTDYTWTTVIMGLIITVCVALVVIGGLKRISQISQVVVPFMAVAYVLCCLIMMVCNVTAIPHAVVEIVKSAFGMDAVAGGALGAMIVAMQKGVARGIFSNEAGLGSAPIAAAAARTKEPVRQGLVTMTGTFIDTIVICTMTGLSIVISGAWQNPDLQGVQITDAAFQHGLPFPAQVSSCILMLCLIFFAFTTILGWSYYSERCLTYLRGKASHTLTLAFRWLYIVAVFIGPYLTVEAVWDTADVFNGLMAFPNVIALIALSGVVAMDTKQYFAEKRHQLR
;
A
#
# COMPACT_ATOMS: atom_id res chain seq x y z
N MET A 1 25.64 -10.74 10.55
CA MET A 1 24.49 -9.88 10.10
C MET A 1 24.72 -9.35 8.69
N GLU A 2 25.84 -8.72 8.39
CA GLU A 2 26.13 -8.17 7.03
C GLU A 2 25.93 -9.17 5.88
N THR A 3 26.37 -10.41 6.03
CA THR A 3 26.19 -11.44 4.99
C THR A 3 24.71 -11.71 4.68
N LEU A 4 23.86 -11.78 5.71
CA LEU A 4 22.42 -12.01 5.54
C LEU A 4 21.74 -10.80 4.86
N THR A 5 22.06 -9.59 5.31
CA THR A 5 21.55 -8.35 4.71
C THR A 5 21.96 -8.23 3.25
N ASN A 6 23.21 -8.56 2.91
CA ASN A 6 23.69 -8.55 1.52
C ASN A 6 22.97 -9.59 0.63
N VAL A 7 22.68 -10.77 1.17
CA VAL A 7 21.88 -11.78 0.45
C VAL A 7 20.45 -11.29 0.21
N ILE A 8 19.80 -10.71 1.22
CA ILE A 8 18.44 -10.16 1.08
C ILE A 8 18.42 -9.04 0.03
N LYS A 9 19.39 -8.12 0.05
CA LYS A 9 19.55 -7.06 -0.97
C LYS A 9 19.71 -7.61 -2.38
N GLN A 10 20.49 -8.66 -2.55
CA GLN A 10 20.65 -9.29 -3.87
C GLN A 10 19.33 -9.91 -4.36
N ILE A 11 18.60 -10.56 -3.46
CA ILE A 11 17.29 -11.14 -3.77
C ILE A 11 16.30 -10.02 -4.10
N ASP A 12 16.28 -8.94 -3.32
CA ASP A 12 15.42 -7.77 -3.57
C ASP A 12 15.71 -7.15 -4.95
N ALA A 13 16.98 -6.90 -5.26
CA ALA A 13 17.39 -6.36 -6.55
C ALA A 13 17.00 -7.26 -7.74
N TRP A 14 16.96 -8.58 -7.52
CA TRP A 14 16.51 -9.53 -8.52
C TRP A 14 14.98 -9.57 -8.63
N VAL A 15 14.26 -9.58 -7.51
CA VAL A 15 12.79 -9.62 -7.45
C VAL A 15 12.19 -8.33 -8.00
N TRP A 16 12.65 -7.17 -7.53
CA TRP A 16 12.21 -5.85 -8.02
C TRP A 16 13.04 -5.34 -9.21
N GLY A 17 13.68 -6.24 -9.91
CA GLY A 17 14.34 -5.94 -11.16
C GLY A 17 13.36 -5.48 -12.25
N ILE A 18 13.91 -4.98 -13.35
CA ILE A 18 13.15 -4.54 -14.54
C ILE A 18 12.08 -5.56 -14.98
N PRO A 19 12.31 -6.90 -14.94
CA PRO A 19 11.29 -7.85 -15.38
C PRO A 19 9.97 -7.81 -14.60
N LEU A 20 9.99 -7.73 -13.26
CA LEU A 20 8.76 -7.67 -12.47
C LEU A 20 8.04 -6.33 -12.65
N ILE A 21 8.79 -5.24 -12.65
CA ILE A 21 8.24 -3.90 -12.88
C ILE A 21 7.52 -3.82 -14.22
N LEU A 22 8.17 -4.31 -15.28
CA LEU A 22 7.56 -4.38 -16.61
C LEU A 22 6.35 -5.30 -16.63
N LEU A 23 6.41 -6.46 -15.98
CA LEU A 23 5.29 -7.40 -15.91
C LEU A 23 4.05 -6.77 -15.28
N ILE A 24 4.20 -6.06 -14.16
CA ILE A 24 3.09 -5.38 -13.47
C ILE A 24 2.55 -4.23 -14.32
N LEU A 25 3.42 -3.39 -14.88
CA LEU A 25 3.02 -2.26 -15.75
C LEU A 25 2.30 -2.75 -17.01
N LEU A 26 2.85 -3.75 -17.70
CA LEU A 26 2.26 -4.33 -18.90
C LEU A 26 0.91 -4.99 -18.60
N CYS A 27 0.76 -5.64 -17.44
CA CYS A 27 -0.53 -6.15 -16.98
C CYS A 27 -1.54 -5.01 -16.80
N GLY A 28 -1.16 -3.91 -16.15
CA GLY A 28 -2.01 -2.74 -15.97
C GLY A 28 -2.42 -2.09 -17.29
N ILE A 29 -1.47 -1.95 -18.24
CA ILE A 29 -1.74 -1.45 -19.59
C ILE A 29 -2.68 -2.41 -20.33
N TRP A 30 -2.41 -3.71 -20.29
CA TRP A 30 -3.26 -4.72 -20.91
C TRP A 30 -4.69 -4.67 -20.39
N LEU A 31 -4.87 -4.63 -19.06
CA LEU A 31 -6.17 -4.50 -18.44
C LEU A 31 -6.86 -3.17 -18.81
N THR A 32 -6.11 -2.07 -18.85
CA THR A 32 -6.63 -0.77 -19.31
C THR A 32 -7.23 -0.85 -20.71
N ILE A 33 -6.52 -1.51 -21.65
CA ILE A 33 -7.00 -1.73 -23.01
C ILE A 33 -8.24 -2.62 -23.00
N ARG A 34 -8.21 -3.74 -22.25
CA ARG A 34 -9.32 -4.70 -22.18
C ARG A 34 -10.60 -4.09 -21.64
N VAL A 35 -10.51 -3.22 -20.61
CA VAL A 35 -11.67 -2.51 -20.05
C VAL A 35 -11.90 -1.13 -20.67
N ARG A 36 -11.18 -0.79 -21.76
CA ARG A 36 -11.33 0.44 -22.55
C ARG A 36 -11.15 1.73 -21.75
N GLY A 37 -10.13 1.80 -20.91
CA GLY A 37 -9.82 2.97 -20.09
C GLY A 37 -10.90 3.30 -19.06
N LEU A 38 -11.54 2.28 -18.50
CA LEU A 38 -12.64 2.40 -17.55
C LEU A 38 -12.26 3.26 -16.34
N GLN A 39 -11.03 3.14 -15.84
CA GLN A 39 -10.53 3.89 -14.68
C GLN A 39 -10.61 5.42 -14.89
N VAL A 40 -10.45 5.92 -16.10
CA VAL A 40 -10.61 7.34 -16.42
C VAL A 40 -12.07 7.67 -16.73
N ARG A 41 -12.73 6.86 -17.55
CA ARG A 41 -14.09 7.13 -18.04
C ARG A 41 -15.18 7.00 -16.99
N ARG A 42 -14.94 6.22 -15.93
CA ARG A 42 -15.94 5.86 -14.91
C ARG A 42 -15.50 6.18 -13.49
N ILE A 43 -14.49 7.02 -13.31
CA ILE A 43 -14.02 7.44 -11.98
C ILE A 43 -15.14 8.11 -11.17
N GLY A 44 -15.95 8.97 -11.77
CA GLY A 44 -17.09 9.59 -11.09
C GLY A 44 -18.14 8.58 -10.60
N LEU A 45 -18.39 7.52 -11.40
CA LEU A 45 -19.27 6.42 -10.97
C LEU A 45 -18.65 5.60 -9.83
N ALA A 46 -17.35 5.37 -9.89
CA ALA A 46 -16.62 4.66 -8.85
C ALA A 46 -16.69 5.39 -7.51
N LEU A 47 -16.45 6.71 -7.51
CA LEU A 47 -16.58 7.57 -6.33
C LEU A 47 -18.02 7.59 -5.79
N LYS A 48 -19.03 7.59 -6.67
CA LYS A 48 -20.44 7.47 -6.27
C LYS A 48 -20.72 6.13 -5.58
N PHE A 49 -20.21 5.02 -6.13
CA PHE A 49 -20.40 3.70 -5.53
C PHE A 49 -19.61 3.50 -4.23
N MET A 50 -18.51 4.19 -4.06
CA MET A 50 -17.75 4.20 -2.81
C MET A 50 -18.61 4.69 -1.64
N VAL A 51 -19.40 5.75 -1.86
CA VAL A 51 -20.24 6.36 -0.81
C VAL A 51 -21.61 5.68 -0.69
N LYS A 52 -22.18 5.22 -1.82
CA LYS A 52 -23.52 4.61 -1.85
C LYS A 52 -23.43 3.09 -1.65
N ASN A 53 -23.76 2.62 -0.46
CA ASN A 53 -23.84 1.18 -0.16
C ASN A 53 -24.99 0.49 -0.93
N GLU A 54 -24.85 -0.84 -1.13
CA GLU A 54 -25.89 -1.70 -1.67
C GLU A 54 -26.70 -2.30 -0.52
N GLU A 55 -28.00 -2.09 -0.51
CA GLU A 55 -28.88 -2.52 0.60
C GLU A 55 -29.16 -4.04 0.55
N GLU A 56 -29.29 -4.61 -0.64
CA GLU A 56 -29.67 -6.03 -0.86
C GLU A 56 -28.47 -6.95 -1.14
N GLY A 57 -27.24 -6.47 -0.91
CA GLY A 57 -26.03 -7.24 -1.17
C GLY A 57 -25.78 -8.36 -0.15
N GLU A 58 -25.02 -9.38 -0.56
CA GLU A 58 -24.49 -10.43 0.30
C GLU A 58 -23.04 -10.11 0.69
N GLY A 59 -22.66 -10.27 1.96
CA GLY A 59 -21.31 -9.97 2.46
C GLY A 59 -21.28 -9.68 3.96
N GLU A 60 -20.07 -9.63 4.54
CA GLU A 60 -19.85 -9.42 5.97
C GLU A 60 -19.79 -7.93 6.35
N VAL A 61 -19.29 -7.09 5.45
CA VAL A 61 -19.10 -5.64 5.68
C VAL A 61 -19.64 -4.84 4.50
N THR A 62 -19.94 -3.56 4.70
CA THR A 62 -20.37 -2.68 3.59
C THR A 62 -19.25 -2.55 2.55
N SER A 63 -19.58 -2.18 1.30
CA SER A 63 -18.56 -1.91 0.27
C SER A 63 -17.58 -0.81 0.70
N PHE A 64 -18.09 0.22 1.38
CA PHE A 64 -17.25 1.25 2.01
C PHE A 64 -16.36 0.68 3.12
N GLY A 65 -16.89 -0.20 3.98
CA GLY A 65 -16.11 -0.87 5.01
C GLY A 65 -15.00 -1.77 4.46
N ALA A 66 -15.30 -2.51 3.38
CA ALA A 66 -14.28 -3.30 2.68
C ALA A 66 -13.20 -2.41 2.04
N LEU A 67 -13.59 -1.27 1.44
CA LEU A 67 -12.65 -0.30 0.91
C LEU A 67 -11.79 0.31 2.02
N CYS A 68 -12.38 0.75 3.14
CA CYS A 68 -11.62 1.28 4.27
C CYS A 68 -10.66 0.24 4.85
N THR A 69 -11.05 -1.04 4.89
CA THR A 69 -10.15 -2.12 5.30
C THR A 69 -9.01 -2.30 4.29
N ALA A 70 -9.27 -2.17 2.99
CA ALA A 70 -8.23 -2.21 1.97
C ALA A 70 -7.33 -0.97 2.05
N LEU A 71 -7.90 0.23 2.20
CA LEU A 71 -7.14 1.47 2.37
C LEU A 71 -6.34 1.49 3.67
N SER A 72 -6.83 0.86 4.74
CA SER A 72 -6.05 0.74 5.97
C SER A 72 -4.76 -0.06 5.76
N ALA A 73 -4.78 -1.04 4.87
CA ALA A 73 -3.59 -1.82 4.54
C ALA A 73 -2.62 -1.10 3.59
N THR A 74 -3.13 -0.21 2.71
CA THR A 74 -2.33 0.47 1.69
C THR A 74 -1.80 1.83 2.14
N ILE A 75 -2.63 2.67 2.81
CA ILE A 75 -2.20 3.98 3.30
C ILE A 75 -1.34 3.80 4.56
N GLY A 76 -0.03 3.80 4.39
CA GLY A 76 0.94 3.50 5.42
C GLY A 76 2.23 4.30 5.30
N THR A 77 3.33 3.72 5.76
CA THR A 77 4.67 4.32 5.62
C THR A 77 5.05 4.57 4.17
N GLY A 78 4.50 3.79 3.22
CA GLY A 78 4.72 3.95 1.78
C GLY A 78 4.38 5.34 1.25
N ASN A 79 3.28 5.92 1.72
CA ASN A 79 2.79 7.23 1.26
C ASN A 79 3.62 8.43 1.75
N ILE A 80 4.36 8.27 2.82
CA ILE A 80 5.18 9.33 3.44
C ILE A 80 6.66 9.02 3.23
N VAL A 81 7.14 7.94 3.85
CA VAL A 81 8.55 7.53 3.80
C VAL A 81 8.91 6.94 2.43
N GLY A 82 8.02 6.13 1.84
CA GLY A 82 8.23 5.51 0.54
C GLY A 82 8.36 6.54 -0.58
N VAL A 83 7.51 7.57 -0.60
CA VAL A 83 7.60 8.69 -1.57
C VAL A 83 8.89 9.46 -1.38
N ALA A 84 9.27 9.77 -0.14
CA ALA A 84 10.51 10.47 0.18
C ALA A 84 11.74 9.69 -0.31
N THR A 85 11.79 8.39 -0.04
CA THR A 85 12.90 7.52 -0.49
C THR A 85 12.94 7.35 -2.01
N ALA A 86 11.78 7.33 -2.68
CA ALA A 86 11.73 7.29 -4.14
C ALA A 86 12.32 8.55 -4.77
N ILE A 87 11.94 9.72 -4.25
CA ILE A 87 12.44 11.03 -4.74
C ILE A 87 13.92 11.20 -4.40
N ALA A 88 14.37 10.82 -3.20
CA ALA A 88 15.78 10.89 -2.83
C ALA A 88 16.69 10.03 -3.72
N ALA A 89 16.22 8.82 -4.06
CA ALA A 89 17.00 7.87 -4.85
C ALA A 89 16.87 8.04 -6.38
N GLY A 90 15.72 8.52 -6.86
CA GLY A 90 15.39 8.62 -8.28
C GLY A 90 15.19 10.06 -8.79
N GLY A 91 15.38 11.06 -7.92
CA GLY A 91 15.06 12.45 -8.21
C GLY A 91 13.53 12.71 -8.23
N PRO A 92 13.10 13.97 -8.42
CA PRO A 92 11.70 14.36 -8.50
C PRO A 92 10.90 13.59 -9.56
N GLY A 93 11.57 13.14 -10.64
CA GLY A 93 10.97 12.33 -11.71
C GLY A 93 10.40 10.99 -11.26
N ALA A 94 10.85 10.47 -10.11
CA ALA A 94 10.28 9.26 -9.52
C ALA A 94 8.77 9.43 -9.21
N LEU A 95 8.34 10.63 -8.79
CA LEU A 95 6.93 10.93 -8.56
C LEU A 95 6.11 10.80 -9.87
N PHE A 96 6.61 11.32 -10.98
CA PHE A 96 5.93 11.19 -12.28
C PHE A 96 5.67 9.72 -12.65
N TRP A 97 6.70 8.88 -12.53
CA TRP A 97 6.56 7.47 -12.87
C TRP A 97 5.70 6.69 -11.86
N MET A 98 5.65 7.13 -10.61
CA MET A 98 4.73 6.62 -9.59
C MET A 98 3.27 6.86 -9.99
N GLU A 99 2.94 8.07 -10.47
CA GLU A 99 1.60 8.44 -10.93
C GLU A 99 1.19 7.68 -12.22
N ILE A 100 2.13 7.52 -13.16
CA ILE A 100 1.90 6.70 -14.35
C ILE A 100 1.60 5.25 -13.98
N ALA A 101 2.37 4.68 -13.06
CA ALA A 101 2.11 3.32 -12.56
C ALA A 101 0.75 3.21 -11.87
N ALA A 102 0.36 4.20 -11.07
CA ALA A 102 -0.93 4.24 -10.40
C ALA A 102 -2.11 4.33 -11.39
N LEU A 103 -1.97 5.13 -12.45
CA LEU A 103 -3.01 5.23 -13.48
C LEU A 103 -3.34 3.87 -14.12
N PHE A 104 -2.31 3.08 -14.45
CA PHE A 104 -2.51 1.72 -14.95
C PHE A 104 -2.87 0.74 -13.83
N GLY A 105 -2.33 0.96 -12.64
CA GLY A 105 -2.65 0.21 -11.42
C GLY A 105 -4.13 0.27 -11.02
N MET A 106 -4.82 1.38 -11.31
CA MET A 106 -6.27 1.48 -11.10
C MET A 106 -7.05 0.43 -11.89
N ALA A 107 -6.66 0.14 -13.15
CA ALA A 107 -7.29 -0.93 -13.94
C ALA A 107 -6.97 -2.32 -13.38
N THR A 108 -5.77 -2.49 -12.83
CA THR A 108 -5.38 -3.71 -12.12
C THR A 108 -6.24 -3.91 -10.88
N LYS A 109 -6.37 -2.91 -10.02
CA LYS A 109 -7.25 -2.93 -8.82
C LYS A 109 -8.72 -3.16 -9.16
N TYR A 110 -9.20 -2.59 -10.29
CA TYR A 110 -10.53 -2.89 -10.80
C TYR A 110 -10.70 -4.39 -11.05
N ALA A 111 -9.78 -5.00 -11.78
CA ALA A 111 -9.82 -6.42 -12.09
C ALA A 111 -9.71 -7.29 -10.83
N GLU A 112 -8.85 -6.93 -9.89
CA GLU A 112 -8.69 -7.60 -8.60
C GLU A 112 -9.99 -7.60 -7.79
N GLY A 113 -10.61 -6.43 -7.61
CA GLY A 113 -11.88 -6.30 -6.89
C GLY A 113 -13.05 -7.00 -7.58
N PHE A 114 -13.08 -6.97 -8.92
CA PHE A 114 -14.05 -7.70 -9.73
C PHE A 114 -13.93 -9.21 -9.52
N LEU A 115 -12.73 -9.78 -9.66
CA LEU A 115 -12.47 -11.21 -9.53
C LEU A 115 -12.69 -11.69 -8.09
N ALA A 116 -12.43 -10.84 -7.10
CA ALA A 116 -12.68 -11.15 -5.70
C ALA A 116 -14.15 -11.48 -5.42
N ILE A 117 -15.09 -10.74 -6.00
CA ILE A 117 -16.52 -11.00 -5.85
C ILE A 117 -16.97 -12.16 -6.74
N LYS A 118 -16.49 -12.22 -7.98
CA LYS A 118 -16.91 -13.24 -8.95
C LYS A 118 -16.58 -14.66 -8.51
N TYR A 119 -15.44 -14.85 -7.86
CA TYR A 119 -14.90 -16.17 -7.49
C TYR A 119 -14.82 -16.42 -5.98
N ARG A 120 -15.45 -15.56 -5.16
CA ARG A 120 -15.53 -15.80 -3.72
C ARG A 120 -16.34 -17.04 -3.39
N THR A 121 -16.07 -17.61 -2.23
CA THR A 121 -16.78 -18.74 -1.66
C THR A 121 -17.33 -18.38 -0.29
N VAL A 122 -18.29 -19.16 0.21
CA VAL A 122 -18.82 -19.00 1.57
C VAL A 122 -18.45 -20.25 2.36
N ASP A 123 -17.89 -20.10 3.53
CA ASP A 123 -17.58 -21.23 4.41
C ASP A 123 -18.82 -21.71 5.18
N LYS A 124 -18.65 -22.77 5.98
CA LYS A 124 -19.72 -23.35 6.78
C LYS A 124 -20.24 -22.44 7.89
N GLU A 125 -19.45 -21.44 8.26
CA GLU A 125 -19.76 -20.45 9.31
C GLU A 125 -20.41 -19.19 8.71
N GLY A 126 -20.58 -19.12 7.39
CA GLY A 126 -21.17 -18.00 6.66
C GLY A 126 -20.21 -16.87 6.34
N HIS A 127 -18.89 -17.08 6.48
CA HIS A 127 -17.88 -16.09 6.12
C HIS A 127 -17.61 -16.09 4.62
N TYR A 128 -17.50 -14.89 4.04
CA TYR A 128 -17.16 -14.70 2.63
C TYR A 128 -15.64 -14.74 2.46
N LEU A 129 -15.16 -15.72 1.71
CA LEU A 129 -13.76 -16.01 1.46
C LEU A 129 -13.41 -15.74 0.00
N GLY A 130 -12.45 -14.88 -0.26
CA GLY A 130 -12.00 -14.55 -1.61
C GLY A 130 -10.58 -13.99 -1.60
N GLY A 131 -10.13 -13.58 -2.77
CA GLY A 131 -8.79 -13.10 -3.00
C GLY A 131 -8.09 -13.91 -4.09
N PRO A 132 -6.80 -13.64 -4.36
CA PRO A 132 -6.08 -14.28 -5.47
C PRO A 132 -6.09 -15.79 -5.43
N PHE A 133 -5.92 -16.39 -4.28
CA PHE A 133 -5.92 -17.84 -4.14
C PHE A 133 -7.27 -18.47 -4.54
N TYR A 134 -8.42 -17.80 -4.35
CA TYR A 134 -9.70 -18.29 -4.78
C TYR A 134 -9.95 -18.08 -6.29
N TYR A 135 -9.62 -16.90 -6.86
CA TYR A 135 -9.82 -16.75 -8.30
C TYR A 135 -8.76 -17.49 -9.12
N ILE A 136 -7.57 -17.80 -8.56
CA ILE A 136 -6.64 -18.74 -9.20
C ILE A 136 -7.24 -20.14 -9.21
N GLU A 137 -7.69 -20.66 -8.06
CA GLU A 137 -8.23 -22.02 -7.97
C GLU A 137 -9.57 -22.18 -8.70
N ASN A 138 -10.52 -21.26 -8.51
CA ASN A 138 -11.87 -21.36 -9.06
C ASN A 138 -11.99 -20.77 -10.47
N GLY A 139 -11.19 -19.76 -10.82
CA GLY A 139 -11.25 -19.10 -12.11
C GLY A 139 -10.34 -19.74 -13.16
N MET A 140 -9.11 -20.11 -12.80
CA MET A 140 -8.17 -20.77 -13.71
C MET A 140 -8.28 -22.30 -13.66
N GLY A 141 -8.91 -22.83 -12.60
CA GLY A 141 -9.16 -24.26 -12.41
C GLY A 141 -8.17 -24.93 -11.42
N SER A 142 -8.57 -26.11 -10.96
CA SER A 142 -7.89 -26.84 -9.88
C SER A 142 -6.41 -27.21 -10.16
N ARG A 143 -6.02 -27.25 -11.44
CA ARG A 143 -4.61 -27.47 -11.85
C ARG A 143 -3.68 -26.36 -11.35
N TRP A 144 -4.19 -25.16 -11.11
CA TRP A 144 -3.44 -24.00 -10.65
C TRP A 144 -3.44 -23.82 -9.13
N LYS A 145 -3.96 -24.77 -8.38
CA LYS A 145 -4.01 -24.74 -6.92
C LYS A 145 -2.63 -24.56 -6.26
N TRP A 146 -1.58 -25.08 -6.88
CA TRP A 146 -0.20 -24.86 -6.42
C TRP A 146 0.20 -23.38 -6.45
N LEU A 147 -0.21 -22.65 -7.50
CA LEU A 147 0.04 -21.22 -7.64
C LEU A 147 -0.75 -20.40 -6.59
N ALA A 148 -2.00 -20.81 -6.31
CA ALA A 148 -2.83 -20.25 -5.26
C ALA A 148 -2.19 -20.43 -3.86
N LYS A 149 -1.65 -21.63 -3.57
CA LYS A 149 -0.92 -21.90 -2.33
C LYS A 149 0.37 -21.09 -2.22
N LEU A 150 1.10 -20.92 -3.32
CA LEU A 150 2.31 -20.10 -3.37
C LEU A 150 2.00 -18.64 -3.04
N PHE A 151 0.94 -18.07 -3.65
CA PHE A 151 0.46 -16.75 -3.32
C PHE A 151 0.14 -16.63 -1.82
N ALA A 152 -0.62 -17.56 -1.28
CA ALA A 152 -1.04 -17.53 0.13
C ALA A 152 0.16 -17.65 1.09
N LEU A 153 1.18 -18.44 0.75
CA LEU A 153 2.42 -18.54 1.51
C LEU A 153 3.13 -17.18 1.57
N PHE A 154 3.32 -16.56 0.40
CA PHE A 154 3.95 -15.24 0.35
C PHE A 154 3.12 -14.16 1.07
N GLY A 155 1.78 -14.24 1.02
CA GLY A 155 0.90 -13.34 1.75
C GLY A 155 1.00 -13.47 3.27
N VAL A 156 1.22 -14.67 3.80
CA VAL A 156 1.52 -14.88 5.22
C VAL A 156 2.86 -14.23 5.59
N LEU A 157 3.90 -14.46 4.77
CA LEU A 157 5.24 -13.94 5.04
C LEU A 157 5.33 -12.43 4.88
N ALA A 158 4.68 -11.85 3.85
CA ALA A 158 4.61 -10.41 3.65
C ALA A 158 3.93 -9.69 4.82
N GLY A 159 2.85 -10.25 5.36
CA GLY A 159 2.20 -9.68 6.53
C GLY A 159 2.99 -9.86 7.82
N LEU A 160 3.62 -11.02 8.02
CA LEU A 160 4.28 -11.33 9.29
C LEU A 160 5.69 -10.73 9.40
N LEU A 161 6.45 -10.70 8.30
CA LEU A 161 7.86 -10.33 8.28
C LEU A 161 8.15 -9.11 7.38
N GLY A 162 7.14 -8.51 6.78
CA GLY A 162 7.33 -7.47 5.79
C GLY A 162 6.45 -6.24 6.00
N ILE A 163 5.74 -5.87 4.95
CA ILE A 163 4.93 -4.65 4.87
C ILE A 163 3.85 -4.57 5.95
N GLY A 164 3.33 -5.71 6.41
CA GLY A 164 2.22 -5.75 7.37
C GLY A 164 2.62 -5.45 8.81
N THR A 165 3.86 -5.67 9.20
CA THR A 165 4.31 -5.54 10.60
C THR A 165 5.56 -4.71 10.71
N ILE A 166 6.70 -5.31 10.35
CA ILE A 166 8.03 -4.81 10.68
C ILE A 166 8.29 -3.44 10.06
N ALA A 167 7.96 -3.26 8.78
CA ALA A 167 8.16 -1.99 8.10
C ALA A 167 7.31 -0.85 8.72
N GLN A 168 6.09 -1.15 9.13
CA GLN A 168 5.17 -0.15 9.68
C GLN A 168 5.57 0.28 11.09
N ILE A 169 5.83 -0.69 11.97
CA ILE A 169 6.20 -0.37 13.36
C ILE A 169 7.56 0.32 13.42
N ASN A 170 8.51 -0.07 12.55
CA ASN A 170 9.78 0.60 12.42
C ASN A 170 9.60 2.06 11.97
N GLY A 171 8.72 2.31 10.99
CA GLY A 171 8.37 3.67 10.56
C GLY A 171 7.76 4.51 11.69
N ILE A 172 6.85 3.92 12.50
CA ILE A 172 6.26 4.61 13.65
C ILE A 172 7.32 5.00 14.67
N THR A 173 8.16 4.04 15.07
CA THR A 173 9.18 4.27 16.10
C THR A 173 10.27 5.23 15.60
N SER A 174 10.63 5.17 14.32
CA SER A 174 11.56 6.13 13.72
C SER A 174 10.99 7.55 13.70
N ALA A 175 9.71 7.74 13.36
CA ALA A 175 9.07 9.05 13.39
C ALA A 175 8.96 9.60 14.82
N ALA A 176 8.60 8.76 15.78
CA ALA A 176 8.55 9.13 17.18
C ALA A 176 9.95 9.51 17.70
N ASN A 177 10.99 8.73 17.34
CA ASN A 177 12.36 9.03 17.71
C ASN A 177 12.84 10.35 17.09
N ASN A 178 12.56 10.59 15.81
CA ASN A 178 12.87 11.86 15.15
C ASN A 178 12.23 13.07 15.83
N PHE A 179 11.05 12.90 16.43
CA PHE A 179 10.35 13.99 17.12
C PHE A 179 10.79 14.18 18.57
N PHE A 180 10.90 13.09 19.37
CA PHE A 180 11.15 13.17 20.81
C PHE A 180 12.62 13.11 21.18
N ASP A 181 13.46 12.44 20.38
CA ASP A 181 14.88 12.20 20.66
C ASP A 181 15.70 12.16 19.36
N ALA A 182 15.63 13.25 18.57
CA ALA A 182 16.26 13.36 17.25
C ALA A 182 17.77 13.07 17.24
N LYS A 183 18.45 13.30 18.36
CA LYS A 183 19.89 13.04 18.52
C LYS A 183 20.19 11.66 19.06
N SER A 184 19.15 10.88 19.40
CA SER A 184 19.27 9.54 20.02
C SER A 184 20.16 9.55 21.28
N GLU A 185 20.00 10.56 22.14
CA GLU A 185 20.79 10.72 23.36
C GLU A 185 20.31 9.81 24.50
N HIS A 186 19.04 9.41 24.49
CA HIS A 186 18.43 8.62 25.56
C HIS A 186 18.40 7.12 25.23
N ILE A 187 19.57 6.48 25.23
CA ILE A 187 19.74 5.07 24.91
C ILE A 187 19.15 4.20 26.03
N ALA A 188 18.29 3.25 25.68
CA ALA A 188 17.73 2.26 26.58
C ALA A 188 18.62 1.02 26.69
N PHE A 189 19.06 0.50 25.54
CA PHE A 189 19.98 -0.63 25.42
C PHE A 189 20.62 -0.68 24.03
N THR A 190 21.71 -1.44 23.92
CA THR A 190 22.39 -1.72 22.66
C THR A 190 22.20 -3.19 22.30
N LEU A 191 21.77 -3.50 21.07
CA LEU A 191 21.61 -4.85 20.57
C LEU A 191 22.25 -4.96 19.19
N PHE A 192 23.15 -5.93 18.97
CA PHE A 192 23.89 -6.14 17.72
C PHE A 192 24.57 -4.86 17.19
N ASP A 193 25.27 -4.15 18.08
CA ASP A 193 25.97 -2.88 17.81
C ASP A 193 25.04 -1.72 17.32
N THR A 194 23.74 -1.83 17.59
CA THR A 194 22.74 -0.78 17.30
C THR A 194 22.16 -0.29 18.64
N ASP A 195 22.15 1.04 18.81
CA ASP A 195 21.59 1.70 19.98
C ASP A 195 20.08 1.91 19.81
N TYR A 196 19.31 1.52 20.81
CA TYR A 196 17.86 1.71 20.84
C TYR A 196 17.47 2.67 21.96
N THR A 197 16.72 3.72 21.59
CA THR A 197 16.29 4.74 22.53
C THR A 197 15.07 4.32 23.34
N TRP A 198 14.86 4.97 24.50
CA TRP A 198 13.64 4.79 25.28
C TRP A 198 12.39 5.15 24.49
N THR A 199 12.45 6.15 23.60
CA THR A 199 11.35 6.52 22.70
C THR A 199 10.93 5.34 21.82
N THR A 200 11.90 4.64 21.23
CA THR A 200 11.64 3.45 20.41
C THR A 200 10.96 2.33 21.23
N VAL A 201 11.44 2.05 22.44
CA VAL A 201 10.91 1.01 23.31
C VAL A 201 9.49 1.31 23.76
N ILE A 202 9.25 2.52 24.28
CA ILE A 202 7.96 2.94 24.81
C ILE A 202 6.92 2.98 23.68
N MET A 203 7.27 3.59 22.54
CA MET A 203 6.36 3.70 21.40
C MET A 203 6.04 2.32 20.80
N GLY A 204 7.06 1.46 20.63
CA GLY A 204 6.89 0.08 20.19
C GLY A 204 5.92 -0.70 21.09
N LEU A 205 6.05 -0.57 22.42
CA LEU A 205 5.16 -1.21 23.38
C LEU A 205 3.72 -0.67 23.29
N ILE A 206 3.55 0.66 23.28
CA ILE A 206 2.22 1.28 23.18
C ILE A 206 1.50 0.79 21.94
N ILE A 207 2.15 0.86 20.77
CA ILE A 207 1.54 0.43 19.51
C ILE A 207 1.23 -1.06 19.51
N THR A 208 2.13 -1.89 20.05
CA THR A 208 1.89 -3.34 20.16
C THR A 208 0.64 -3.64 21.00
N VAL A 209 0.44 -2.96 22.12
CA VAL A 209 -0.76 -3.10 22.95
C VAL A 209 -2.00 -2.65 22.19
N CYS A 210 -1.96 -1.50 21.51
CA CYS A 210 -3.06 -1.01 20.67
C CYS A 210 -3.42 -2.01 19.56
N VAL A 211 -2.42 -2.57 18.88
CA VAL A 211 -2.62 -3.60 17.85
C VAL A 211 -3.26 -4.85 18.45
N ALA A 212 -2.78 -5.32 19.58
CA ALA A 212 -3.33 -6.51 20.25
C ALA A 212 -4.82 -6.33 20.58
N LEU A 213 -5.20 -5.18 21.12
CA LEU A 213 -6.59 -4.87 21.45
C LEU A 213 -7.53 -4.90 20.24
N VAL A 214 -7.03 -4.61 19.05
CA VAL A 214 -7.83 -4.60 17.82
C VAL A 214 -7.80 -5.96 17.12
N VAL A 215 -6.62 -6.51 16.87
CA VAL A 215 -6.41 -7.73 16.08
C VAL A 215 -7.08 -8.95 16.73
N ILE A 216 -7.09 -9.05 18.06
CA ILE A 216 -7.79 -10.14 18.77
C ILE A 216 -9.30 -10.12 18.43
N GLY A 217 -9.90 -8.95 18.19
CA GLY A 217 -11.30 -8.80 17.81
C GLY A 217 -11.66 -9.19 16.36
N GLY A 218 -10.66 -9.46 15.52
CA GLY A 218 -10.82 -9.95 14.14
C GLY A 218 -11.40 -8.92 13.17
N LEU A 219 -11.83 -9.40 11.98
CA LEU A 219 -12.24 -8.56 10.84
C LEU A 219 -13.26 -7.47 11.19
N LYS A 220 -14.31 -7.81 11.92
CA LYS A 220 -15.39 -6.83 12.24
C LYS A 220 -14.82 -5.63 12.99
N ARG A 221 -13.94 -5.87 13.97
CA ARG A 221 -13.32 -4.81 14.76
C ARG A 221 -12.32 -4.00 13.95
N ILE A 222 -11.51 -4.66 13.13
CA ILE A 222 -10.59 -4.02 12.19
C ILE A 222 -11.37 -3.11 11.24
N SER A 223 -12.43 -3.61 10.60
CA SER A 223 -13.25 -2.84 9.67
C SER A 223 -13.94 -1.64 10.35
N GLN A 224 -14.47 -1.80 11.55
CA GLN A 224 -15.09 -0.70 12.32
C GLN A 224 -14.11 0.43 12.61
N ILE A 225 -12.89 0.10 13.03
CA ILE A 225 -11.84 1.07 13.32
C ILE A 225 -11.37 1.74 12.02
N SER A 226 -11.14 0.94 10.97
CA SER A 226 -10.70 1.45 9.65
C SER A 226 -11.71 2.43 9.03
N GLN A 227 -13.02 2.19 9.17
CA GLN A 227 -14.05 3.09 8.65
C GLN A 227 -14.05 4.48 9.29
N VAL A 228 -13.51 4.61 10.50
CA VAL A 228 -13.39 5.89 11.21
C VAL A 228 -12.01 6.50 10.99
N VAL A 229 -10.97 5.72 11.24
CA VAL A 229 -9.59 6.22 11.25
C VAL A 229 -9.10 6.55 9.85
N VAL A 230 -9.37 5.70 8.85
CA VAL A 230 -8.84 5.90 7.49
C VAL A 230 -9.34 7.19 6.84
N PRO A 231 -10.65 7.50 6.80
CA PRO A 231 -11.10 8.78 6.24
C PRO A 231 -10.56 9.98 7.02
N PHE A 232 -10.53 9.89 8.36
CA PHE A 232 -10.02 10.96 9.20
C PHE A 232 -8.54 11.25 8.90
N MET A 233 -7.68 10.23 8.91
CA MET A 233 -6.25 10.41 8.70
C MET A 233 -5.94 10.90 7.28
N ALA A 234 -6.64 10.37 6.25
CA ALA A 234 -6.45 10.77 4.88
C ALA A 234 -6.84 12.24 4.66
N VAL A 235 -8.01 12.66 5.18
CA VAL A 235 -8.47 14.05 5.07
C VAL A 235 -7.55 14.99 5.84
N ALA A 236 -7.15 14.64 7.08
CA ALA A 236 -6.24 15.47 7.88
C ALA A 236 -4.89 15.67 7.17
N TYR A 237 -4.31 14.60 6.63
CA TYR A 237 -3.05 14.67 5.90
C TYR A 237 -3.14 15.52 4.63
N VAL A 238 -4.18 15.27 3.82
CA VAL A 238 -4.42 16.04 2.58
C VAL A 238 -4.63 17.53 2.89
N LEU A 239 -5.37 17.86 3.94
CA LEU A 239 -5.57 19.25 4.36
C LEU A 239 -4.24 19.92 4.76
N CYS A 240 -3.36 19.24 5.50
CA CYS A 240 -2.04 19.78 5.85
C CYS A 240 -1.20 20.04 4.59
N CYS A 241 -1.18 19.09 3.64
CA CYS A 241 -0.47 19.28 2.37
C CYS A 241 -1.10 20.41 1.53
N LEU A 242 -2.42 20.55 1.50
CA LEU A 242 -3.09 21.66 0.80
C LEU A 242 -2.73 23.02 1.42
N ILE A 243 -2.70 23.13 2.75
CA ILE A 243 -2.25 24.34 3.44
C ILE A 243 -0.81 24.67 2.99
N MET A 244 0.07 23.68 3.00
CA MET A 244 1.45 23.85 2.53
C MET A 244 1.51 24.35 1.08
N MET A 245 0.72 23.76 0.17
CA MET A 245 0.67 24.18 -1.24
C MET A 245 0.12 25.58 -1.43
N VAL A 246 -0.92 25.94 -0.66
CA VAL A 246 -1.49 27.31 -0.72
C VAL A 246 -0.46 28.35 -0.23
N CYS A 247 0.27 28.05 0.85
CA CYS A 247 1.33 28.91 1.36
C CYS A 247 2.52 29.04 0.39
N ASN A 248 2.74 28.06 -0.47
CA ASN A 248 3.85 28.00 -1.43
C ASN A 248 3.37 27.94 -2.89
N VAL A 249 2.23 28.56 -3.21
CA VAL A 249 1.56 28.45 -4.52
C VAL A 249 2.47 28.86 -5.68
N THR A 250 3.36 29.82 -5.48
CA THR A 250 4.31 30.30 -6.50
C THR A 250 5.38 29.29 -6.87
N ALA A 251 5.68 28.33 -5.99
CA ALA A 251 6.68 27.29 -6.22
C ALA A 251 6.08 26.06 -6.97
N ILE A 252 4.76 25.90 -6.98
CA ILE A 252 4.10 24.74 -7.61
C ILE A 252 4.43 24.62 -9.11
N PRO A 253 4.36 25.65 -9.95
CA PRO A 253 4.68 25.51 -11.36
C PRO A 253 6.13 25.06 -11.60
N HIS A 254 7.08 25.59 -10.81
CA HIS A 254 8.48 25.19 -10.89
C HIS A 254 8.66 23.72 -10.49
N ALA A 255 8.05 23.28 -9.39
CA ALA A 255 8.11 21.91 -8.94
C ALA A 255 7.54 20.92 -9.97
N VAL A 256 6.42 21.24 -10.62
CA VAL A 256 5.83 20.41 -11.68
C VAL A 256 6.78 20.32 -12.89
N VAL A 257 7.38 21.42 -13.31
CA VAL A 257 8.36 21.41 -14.41
C VAL A 257 9.58 20.58 -14.04
N GLU A 258 10.08 20.68 -12.81
CA GLU A 258 11.21 19.90 -12.29
C GLU A 258 10.90 18.41 -12.27
N ILE A 259 9.72 18.02 -11.79
CA ILE A 259 9.25 16.62 -11.81
C ILE A 259 9.25 16.07 -13.23
N VAL A 260 8.69 16.80 -14.20
CA VAL A 260 8.62 16.35 -15.59
C VAL A 260 10.00 16.28 -16.23
N LYS A 261 10.85 17.29 -16.05
CA LYS A 261 12.23 17.29 -16.60
C LYS A 261 13.04 16.12 -16.02
N SER A 262 13.01 15.94 -14.72
CA SER A 262 13.71 14.85 -14.04
C SER A 262 13.20 13.47 -14.49
N ALA A 263 11.89 13.32 -14.74
CA ALA A 263 11.30 12.06 -15.21
C ALA A 263 11.86 11.57 -16.54
N PHE A 264 12.30 12.49 -17.40
CA PHE A 264 12.88 12.17 -18.71
C PHE A 264 14.40 12.40 -18.76
N GLY A 265 15.04 12.62 -17.62
CA GLY A 265 16.49 12.79 -17.50
C GLY A 265 17.01 14.05 -18.19
N MET A 266 16.16 15.08 -18.37
CA MET A 266 16.51 16.31 -19.11
C MET A 266 17.59 17.15 -18.40
N ASP A 267 17.76 16.97 -17.10
CA ASP A 267 18.75 17.67 -16.28
C ASP A 267 20.10 16.93 -16.21
N ALA A 268 20.18 15.74 -16.80
CA ALA A 268 21.40 14.94 -16.79
C ALA A 268 22.34 15.35 -17.95
N VAL A 269 23.64 15.37 -17.66
CA VAL A 269 24.67 15.65 -18.66
C VAL A 269 24.59 14.61 -19.79
N ALA A 270 24.84 15.04 -21.03
CA ALA A 270 24.76 14.21 -22.24
C ALA A 270 25.44 12.83 -22.04
N GLY A 271 24.66 11.77 -22.24
CA GLY A 271 25.04 10.36 -21.98
C GLY A 271 24.44 9.75 -20.72
N GLY A 272 24.06 10.55 -19.71
CA GLY A 272 23.43 10.07 -18.45
C GLY A 272 21.92 10.14 -18.42
N ALA A 273 21.26 10.83 -19.37
CA ALA A 273 19.83 11.07 -19.40
C ALA A 273 18.99 9.79 -19.37
N LEU A 274 19.35 8.80 -20.19
CA LEU A 274 18.66 7.51 -20.24
C LEU A 274 18.80 6.73 -18.92
N GLY A 275 19.99 6.75 -18.32
CA GLY A 275 20.25 6.12 -17.03
C GLY A 275 19.43 6.78 -15.91
N ALA A 276 19.41 8.12 -15.84
CA ALA A 276 18.63 8.86 -14.87
C ALA A 276 17.12 8.59 -15.01
N MET A 277 16.60 8.56 -16.24
CA MET A 277 15.21 8.21 -16.53
C MET A 277 14.86 6.80 -16.05
N ILE A 278 15.73 5.80 -16.31
CA ILE A 278 15.50 4.41 -15.89
C ILE A 278 15.47 4.32 -14.36
N VAL A 279 16.40 4.99 -13.67
CA VAL A 279 16.43 5.01 -12.20
C VAL A 279 15.18 5.67 -11.63
N ALA A 280 14.79 6.85 -12.15
CA ALA A 280 13.56 7.53 -11.74
C ALA A 280 12.33 6.65 -11.93
N MET A 281 12.20 6.00 -13.09
CA MET A 281 11.13 5.06 -13.40
C MET A 281 11.13 3.86 -12.45
N GLN A 282 12.27 3.21 -12.25
CA GLN A 282 12.38 2.04 -11.39
C GLN A 282 12.01 2.37 -9.93
N LYS A 283 12.56 3.46 -9.39
CA LYS A 283 12.27 3.89 -8.01
C LYS A 283 10.83 4.36 -7.84
N GLY A 284 10.31 5.13 -8.78
CA GLY A 284 8.93 5.61 -8.75
C GLY A 284 7.91 4.48 -8.84
N VAL A 285 8.05 3.59 -9.81
CA VAL A 285 7.13 2.47 -10.01
C VAL A 285 7.17 1.50 -8.83
N ALA A 286 8.37 1.11 -8.35
CA ALA A 286 8.50 0.17 -7.24
C ALA A 286 7.83 0.73 -5.97
N ARG A 287 8.11 1.98 -5.61
CA ARG A 287 7.51 2.61 -4.41
C ARG A 287 6.02 2.94 -4.59
N GLY A 288 5.58 3.24 -5.81
CA GLY A 288 4.15 3.38 -6.12
C GLY A 288 3.39 2.08 -5.93
N ILE A 289 3.90 0.97 -6.44
CA ILE A 289 3.30 -0.36 -6.24
C ILE A 289 3.36 -0.77 -4.77
N PHE A 290 4.44 -0.48 -4.07
CA PHE A 290 4.55 -0.73 -2.63
C PHE A 290 3.46 0.02 -1.84
N SER A 291 3.16 1.27 -2.20
CA SER A 291 2.13 2.09 -1.55
C SER A 291 0.72 1.58 -1.87
N ASN A 292 0.33 1.53 -3.15
CA ASN A 292 -1.05 1.23 -3.55
C ASN A 292 -1.36 -0.27 -3.70
N GLU A 293 -0.35 -1.13 -3.67
CA GLU A 293 -0.47 -2.59 -3.77
C GLU A 293 -1.16 -3.08 -5.06
N ALA A 294 -1.19 -2.29 -6.14
CA ALA A 294 -1.81 -2.70 -7.39
C ALA A 294 -1.00 -3.81 -8.08
N GLY A 295 -1.61 -4.96 -8.28
CA GLY A 295 -0.96 -6.13 -8.82
C GLY A 295 -0.37 -7.08 -7.77
N LEU A 296 -0.30 -6.67 -6.49
CA LEU A 296 0.13 -7.54 -5.40
C LEU A 296 -0.95 -8.56 -4.99
N GLY A 297 -2.24 -8.25 -5.24
CA GLY A 297 -3.34 -9.16 -4.91
C GLY A 297 -3.79 -9.15 -3.45
N SER A 298 -3.39 -8.17 -2.65
CA SER A 298 -3.77 -8.04 -1.25
C SER A 298 -5.19 -7.50 -1.07
N ALA A 299 -5.54 -6.39 -1.73
CA ALA A 299 -6.84 -5.73 -1.63
C ALA A 299 -8.05 -6.62 -1.95
N PRO A 300 -8.01 -7.55 -2.95
CA PRO A 300 -9.11 -8.47 -3.21
C PRO A 300 -9.49 -9.34 -2.02
N ILE A 301 -8.60 -9.56 -1.05
CA ILE A 301 -8.90 -10.32 0.17
C ILE A 301 -9.96 -9.58 1.02
N ALA A 302 -9.82 -8.26 1.17
CA ALA A 302 -10.85 -7.46 1.85
C ALA A 302 -12.07 -7.22 0.97
N ALA A 303 -11.89 -6.99 -0.32
CA ALA A 303 -12.97 -6.75 -1.27
C ALA A 303 -13.98 -7.91 -1.33
N ALA A 304 -13.52 -9.15 -1.14
CA ALA A 304 -14.38 -10.34 -1.14
C ALA A 304 -15.43 -10.34 -0.02
N ALA A 305 -15.15 -9.69 1.12
CA ALA A 305 -16.09 -9.56 2.23
C ALA A 305 -17.16 -8.47 2.02
N ALA A 306 -17.06 -7.68 0.95
CA ALA A 306 -17.98 -6.59 0.66
C ALA A 306 -19.40 -7.09 0.40
N ARG A 307 -20.39 -6.37 0.95
CA ARG A 307 -21.81 -6.63 0.75
C ARG A 307 -22.25 -6.15 -0.62
N THR A 308 -22.08 -7.00 -1.61
CA THR A 308 -22.53 -6.78 -2.99
C THR A 308 -22.67 -8.09 -3.74
N LYS A 309 -23.57 -8.13 -4.73
CA LYS A 309 -23.69 -9.22 -5.70
C LYS A 309 -23.06 -8.88 -7.05
N GLU A 310 -22.62 -7.64 -7.22
CA GLU A 310 -22.14 -7.11 -8.51
C GLU A 310 -20.61 -7.01 -8.58
N PRO A 311 -19.90 -7.89 -9.29
CA PRO A 311 -18.45 -7.84 -9.44
C PRO A 311 -17.95 -6.51 -10.00
N VAL A 312 -18.64 -5.95 -11.01
CA VAL A 312 -18.27 -4.67 -11.64
C VAL A 312 -18.34 -3.52 -10.64
N ARG A 313 -19.36 -3.50 -9.80
CA ARG A 313 -19.52 -2.48 -8.76
C ARG A 313 -18.36 -2.50 -7.77
N GLN A 314 -18.02 -3.70 -7.25
CA GLN A 314 -16.90 -3.82 -6.32
C GLN A 314 -15.55 -3.53 -6.98
N GLY A 315 -15.37 -3.92 -8.24
CA GLY A 315 -14.19 -3.53 -9.02
C GLY A 315 -14.02 -2.01 -9.09
N LEU A 316 -15.12 -1.28 -9.38
CA LEU A 316 -15.13 0.18 -9.40
C LEU A 316 -14.79 0.78 -8.01
N VAL A 317 -15.36 0.22 -6.94
CA VAL A 317 -15.03 0.67 -5.57
C VAL A 317 -13.57 0.38 -5.25
N THR A 318 -13.07 -0.82 -5.55
CA THR A 318 -11.68 -1.20 -5.22
C THR A 318 -10.64 -0.35 -5.97
N MET A 319 -10.90 0.05 -7.22
CA MET A 319 -9.96 0.91 -7.96
C MET A 319 -9.82 2.31 -7.37
N THR A 320 -10.82 2.81 -6.63
CA THR A 320 -10.71 4.11 -5.94
C THR A 320 -9.65 4.10 -4.85
N GLY A 321 -9.29 2.91 -4.34
CA GLY A 321 -8.19 2.75 -3.40
C GLY A 321 -6.87 3.28 -3.97
N THR A 322 -6.46 2.85 -5.17
CA THR A 322 -5.25 3.36 -5.83
C THR A 322 -5.35 4.86 -6.16
N PHE A 323 -6.55 5.33 -6.53
CA PHE A 323 -6.76 6.75 -6.77
C PHE A 323 -6.51 7.59 -5.50
N ILE A 324 -7.09 7.19 -4.37
CA ILE A 324 -6.92 7.91 -3.09
C ILE A 324 -5.49 7.78 -2.59
N ASP A 325 -4.94 6.57 -2.58
CA ASP A 325 -3.61 6.27 -2.05
C ASP A 325 -2.51 7.01 -2.80
N THR A 326 -2.46 6.88 -4.12
CA THR A 326 -1.33 7.36 -4.91
C THR A 326 -1.65 8.67 -5.63
N ILE A 327 -2.71 8.71 -6.47
CA ILE A 327 -3.03 9.93 -7.23
C ILE A 327 -3.34 11.12 -6.30
N VAL A 328 -3.89 10.87 -5.10
CA VAL A 328 -4.13 11.95 -4.13
C VAL A 328 -2.99 12.03 -3.12
N ILE A 329 -2.81 11.03 -2.25
CA ILE A 329 -1.93 11.15 -1.08
C ILE A 329 -0.44 11.18 -1.47
N CYS A 330 0.03 10.26 -2.33
CA CYS A 330 1.45 10.28 -2.73
C CYS A 330 1.80 11.52 -3.55
N THR A 331 0.88 12.01 -4.43
CA THR A 331 1.08 13.29 -5.13
C THR A 331 1.24 14.45 -4.15
N MET A 332 0.39 14.52 -3.10
CA MET A 332 0.48 15.55 -2.07
C MET A 332 1.83 15.50 -1.35
N THR A 333 2.27 14.32 -0.93
CA THR A 333 3.57 14.12 -0.29
C THR A 333 4.71 14.51 -1.22
N GLY A 334 4.70 14.01 -2.45
CA GLY A 334 5.78 14.25 -3.41
C GLY A 334 5.91 15.72 -3.81
N LEU A 335 4.80 16.41 -4.07
CA LEU A 335 4.81 17.84 -4.32
C LEU A 335 5.34 18.62 -3.11
N SER A 336 4.94 18.26 -1.90
CA SER A 336 5.43 18.89 -0.66
C SER A 336 6.95 18.77 -0.54
N ILE A 337 7.51 17.60 -0.84
CA ILE A 337 8.95 17.34 -0.80
C ILE A 337 9.69 18.13 -1.90
N VAL A 338 9.17 18.16 -3.12
CA VAL A 338 9.82 18.88 -4.24
C VAL A 338 9.75 20.38 -4.05
N ILE A 339 8.61 20.93 -3.63
CA ILE A 339 8.44 22.37 -3.35
C ILE A 339 9.42 22.86 -2.27
N SER A 340 9.63 22.05 -1.24
CA SER A 340 10.53 22.42 -0.12
C SER A 340 12.02 22.30 -0.46
N GLY A 341 12.39 21.53 -1.49
CA GLY A 341 13.78 21.20 -1.80
C GLY A 341 14.46 20.25 -0.79
N ALA A 342 13.72 19.71 0.19
CA ALA A 342 14.28 18.86 1.25
C ALA A 342 14.97 17.59 0.73
N TRP A 343 14.55 17.11 -0.43
CA TRP A 343 15.13 15.92 -1.08
C TRP A 343 16.58 16.09 -1.56
N GLN A 344 17.06 17.34 -1.70
CA GLN A 344 18.42 17.65 -2.14
C GLN A 344 19.46 17.53 -1.01
N ASN A 345 19.02 17.45 0.24
CA ASN A 345 19.89 17.33 1.38
C ASN A 345 20.32 15.86 1.59
N PRO A 346 21.60 15.50 1.36
CA PRO A 346 22.08 14.11 1.46
C PRO A 346 22.10 13.58 2.90
N ASP A 347 22.04 14.46 3.90
CA ASP A 347 22.06 14.08 5.32
C ASP A 347 20.68 13.62 5.82
N LEU A 348 19.63 13.89 5.06
CA LEU A 348 18.26 13.49 5.42
C LEU A 348 17.90 12.15 4.80
N GLN A 349 17.25 11.27 5.57
CA GLN A 349 16.82 9.97 5.13
C GLN A 349 15.39 9.64 5.57
N GLY A 350 14.67 8.92 4.73
CA GLY A 350 13.34 8.39 5.04
C GLY A 350 12.37 9.49 5.51
N VAL A 351 11.86 9.35 6.73
CA VAL A 351 10.90 10.30 7.32
C VAL A 351 11.46 11.71 7.48
N GLN A 352 12.77 11.87 7.69
CA GLN A 352 13.40 13.17 7.91
C GLN A 352 13.24 14.11 6.71
N ILE A 353 13.20 13.56 5.49
CA ILE A 353 12.98 14.35 4.26
C ILE A 353 11.57 14.97 4.27
N THR A 354 10.56 14.18 4.58
CA THR A 354 9.18 14.68 4.66
C THR A 354 8.98 15.59 5.85
N ASP A 355 9.65 15.31 6.97
CA ASP A 355 9.62 16.16 8.16
C ASP A 355 10.22 17.55 7.88
N ALA A 356 11.37 17.60 7.25
CA ALA A 356 11.98 18.85 6.81
C ALA A 356 11.06 19.61 5.82
N ALA A 357 10.41 18.90 4.91
CA ALA A 357 9.44 19.50 3.98
C ALA A 357 8.27 20.15 4.74
N PHE A 358 7.71 19.48 5.74
CA PHE A 358 6.62 20.01 6.56
C PHE A 358 7.07 21.20 7.43
N GLN A 359 8.25 21.13 8.04
CA GLN A 359 8.79 22.21 8.83
C GLN A 359 9.00 23.51 8.03
N HIS A 360 9.49 23.39 6.78
CA HIS A 360 9.76 24.55 5.93
C HIS A 360 8.52 25.07 5.20
N GLY A 361 7.58 24.18 4.87
CA GLY A 361 6.46 24.51 4.00
C GLY A 361 5.16 24.89 4.71
N LEU A 362 4.93 24.44 5.94
CA LEU A 362 3.75 24.80 6.72
C LEU A 362 3.95 26.14 7.46
N PRO A 363 2.85 26.93 7.63
CA PRO A 363 2.91 28.21 8.32
C PRO A 363 2.87 28.06 9.87
N PHE A 364 3.40 26.95 10.38
CA PHE A 364 3.42 26.63 11.80
C PHE A 364 4.86 26.56 12.33
N PRO A 365 5.08 26.68 13.65
CA PRO A 365 6.39 26.39 14.25
C PRO A 365 6.87 24.98 13.86
N ALA A 366 8.18 24.82 13.65
CA ALA A 366 8.79 23.56 13.21
C ALA A 366 8.36 22.35 14.06
N GLN A 367 8.32 22.50 15.38
CA GLN A 367 7.87 21.45 16.30
C GLN A 367 6.41 21.03 16.08
N VAL A 368 5.52 21.98 15.76
CA VAL A 368 4.11 21.70 15.48
C VAL A 368 3.99 20.94 14.15
N SER A 369 4.72 21.37 13.12
CA SER A 369 4.76 20.71 11.81
C SER A 369 5.25 19.26 11.92
N SER A 370 6.34 19.03 12.66
CA SER A 370 6.86 17.68 12.93
C SER A 370 5.89 16.82 13.76
N CYS A 371 5.21 17.40 14.75
CA CYS A 371 4.19 16.70 15.52
C CYS A 371 3.03 16.24 14.64
N ILE A 372 2.55 17.09 13.74
CA ILE A 372 1.50 16.75 12.78
C ILE A 372 1.94 15.58 11.89
N LEU A 373 3.14 15.63 11.31
CA LEU A 373 3.65 14.56 10.46
C LEU A 373 3.80 13.25 11.23
N MET A 374 4.39 13.29 12.43
CA MET A 374 4.54 12.13 13.30
C MET A 374 3.19 11.46 13.57
N LEU A 375 2.17 12.25 13.98
CA LEU A 375 0.82 11.72 14.23
C LEU A 375 0.19 11.12 12.97
N CYS A 376 0.31 11.79 11.82
CA CYS A 376 -0.18 11.24 10.55
C CYS A 376 0.50 9.90 10.23
N LEU A 377 1.81 9.79 10.37
CA LEU A 377 2.54 8.56 10.10
C LEU A 377 2.15 7.44 11.08
N ILE A 378 1.96 7.76 12.37
CA ILE A 378 1.50 6.79 13.35
C ILE A 378 0.14 6.22 12.95
N PHE A 379 -0.84 7.07 12.59
CA PHE A 379 -2.15 6.59 12.16
C PHE A 379 -2.08 5.77 10.87
N PHE A 380 -1.32 6.22 9.87
CA PHE A 380 -1.14 5.53 8.60
C PHE A 380 -0.55 4.13 8.82
N ALA A 381 0.58 4.06 9.50
CA ALA A 381 1.27 2.80 9.73
C ALA A 381 0.51 1.86 10.68
N PHE A 382 -0.14 2.40 11.72
CA PHE A 382 -0.98 1.62 12.63
C PHE A 382 -2.14 0.94 11.89
N THR A 383 -2.85 1.67 11.03
CA THR A 383 -3.95 1.07 10.25
C THR A 383 -3.44 0.03 9.26
N THR A 384 -2.24 0.20 8.71
CA THR A 384 -1.62 -0.80 7.82
C THR A 384 -1.32 -2.11 8.57
N ILE A 385 -0.83 -2.05 9.79
CA ILE A 385 -0.65 -3.24 10.64
C ILE A 385 -1.99 -3.97 10.81
N LEU A 386 -3.08 -3.25 11.05
CA LEU A 386 -4.40 -3.84 11.22
C LEU A 386 -4.92 -4.51 9.94
N GLY A 387 -4.83 -3.83 8.80
CA GLY A 387 -5.28 -4.35 7.51
C GLY A 387 -4.53 -5.62 7.09
N TRP A 388 -3.21 -5.62 7.22
CA TRP A 388 -2.36 -6.76 6.88
C TRP A 388 -2.52 -7.95 7.82
N SER A 389 -2.89 -7.73 9.10
CA SER A 389 -3.20 -8.83 10.01
C SER A 389 -4.36 -9.68 9.47
N TYR A 390 -5.38 -9.03 8.92
CA TYR A 390 -6.51 -9.70 8.28
C TYR A 390 -6.09 -10.45 7.01
N TYR A 391 -5.29 -9.81 6.13
CA TYR A 391 -4.84 -10.43 4.88
C TYR A 391 -4.05 -11.70 5.13
N SER A 392 -3.08 -11.64 6.04
CA SER A 392 -2.21 -12.78 6.39
C SER A 392 -3.00 -13.91 7.04
N GLU A 393 -3.96 -13.60 7.92
CA GLU A 393 -4.85 -14.57 8.54
C GLU A 393 -5.69 -15.31 7.47
N ARG A 394 -6.20 -14.60 6.46
CA ARG A 394 -6.95 -15.21 5.36
C ARG A 394 -6.07 -16.08 4.46
N CYS A 395 -4.85 -15.66 4.20
CA CYS A 395 -3.85 -16.49 3.49
C CYS A 395 -3.56 -17.79 4.25
N LEU A 396 -3.34 -17.71 5.57
CA LEU A 396 -3.09 -18.88 6.42
C LEU A 396 -4.29 -19.83 6.45
N THR A 397 -5.50 -19.30 6.54
CA THR A 397 -6.75 -20.08 6.52
C THR A 397 -6.87 -20.87 5.21
N TYR A 398 -6.57 -20.25 4.07
CA TYR A 398 -6.56 -20.91 2.77
C TYR A 398 -5.52 -22.05 2.69
N LEU A 399 -4.29 -21.82 3.16
CA LEU A 399 -3.22 -22.83 3.15
C LEU A 399 -3.61 -24.09 3.90
N ARG A 400 -4.31 -23.94 5.01
CA ARG A 400 -4.78 -25.06 5.82
C ARG A 400 -6.00 -25.76 5.24
N GLY A 401 -6.82 -25.05 4.46
CA GLY A 401 -8.07 -25.57 3.89
C GLY A 401 -9.24 -25.71 4.87
N LYS A 402 -9.08 -25.34 6.13
CA LYS A 402 -10.15 -25.30 7.15
C LYS A 402 -9.92 -24.16 8.13
N ALA A 403 -10.95 -23.44 8.47
CA ALA A 403 -10.91 -22.50 9.60
C ALA A 403 -10.64 -23.27 10.90
N SER A 404 -9.81 -22.72 11.77
CA SER A 404 -9.53 -23.26 13.10
C SER A 404 -9.29 -22.12 14.07
N HIS A 405 -10.19 -21.97 15.01
CA HIS A 405 -10.12 -20.91 16.04
C HIS A 405 -8.77 -20.87 16.75
N THR A 406 -8.24 -22.06 17.15
CA THR A 406 -6.96 -22.16 17.84
C THR A 406 -5.79 -21.67 16.96
N LEU A 407 -5.75 -22.07 15.68
CA LEU A 407 -4.67 -21.64 14.78
C LEU A 407 -4.76 -20.14 14.49
N THR A 408 -5.98 -19.63 14.26
CA THR A 408 -6.21 -18.20 14.05
C THR A 408 -5.74 -17.39 15.26
N LEU A 409 -6.08 -17.83 16.47
CA LEU A 409 -5.63 -17.17 17.70
C LEU A 409 -4.11 -17.25 17.88
N ALA A 410 -3.52 -18.40 17.64
CA ALA A 410 -2.06 -18.57 17.70
C ALA A 410 -1.35 -17.66 16.67
N PHE A 411 -1.89 -17.55 15.47
CA PHE A 411 -1.35 -16.65 14.44
C PHE A 411 -1.46 -15.17 14.85
N ARG A 412 -2.58 -14.75 15.42
CA ARG A 412 -2.76 -13.37 15.92
C ARG A 412 -1.72 -13.03 16.99
N TRP A 413 -1.45 -13.96 17.91
CA TRP A 413 -0.37 -13.77 18.91
C TRP A 413 1.01 -13.70 18.26
N LEU A 414 1.30 -14.57 17.29
CA LEU A 414 2.57 -14.53 16.55
C LEU A 414 2.73 -13.19 15.82
N TYR A 415 1.64 -12.69 15.23
CA TYR A 415 1.61 -11.39 14.55
C TYR A 415 1.89 -10.24 15.53
N ILE A 416 1.28 -10.25 16.73
CA ILE A 416 1.53 -9.25 17.77
C ILE A 416 2.99 -9.30 18.25
N VAL A 417 3.57 -10.49 18.39
CA VAL A 417 5.00 -10.66 18.72
C VAL A 417 5.88 -10.09 17.60
N ALA A 418 5.55 -10.30 16.33
CA ALA A 418 6.29 -9.71 15.20
C ALA A 418 6.23 -8.18 15.22
N VAL A 419 5.09 -7.59 15.56
CA VAL A 419 4.95 -6.13 15.75
C VAL A 419 5.87 -5.65 16.90
N PHE A 420 5.91 -6.37 18.02
CA PHE A 420 6.76 -6.01 19.16
C PHE A 420 8.26 -6.06 18.83
N ILE A 421 8.68 -7.04 18.00
CA ILE A 421 10.10 -7.24 17.64
C ILE A 421 10.54 -6.24 16.55
N GLY A 422 9.61 -5.81 15.68
CA GLY A 422 9.90 -5.01 14.49
C GLY A 422 10.73 -3.74 14.72
N PRO A 423 10.55 -2.96 15.81
CA PRO A 423 11.37 -1.79 16.11
C PRO A 423 12.85 -2.08 16.31
N TYR A 424 13.21 -3.31 16.63
CA TYR A 424 14.57 -3.74 16.97
C TYR A 424 15.32 -4.39 15.80
N LEU A 425 14.80 -4.25 14.58
CA LEU A 425 15.45 -4.67 13.36
C LEU A 425 16.00 -3.45 12.60
N THR A 426 17.10 -3.64 11.86
CA THR A 426 17.69 -2.55 11.07
C THR A 426 16.76 -2.12 9.95
N VAL A 427 16.64 -0.80 9.72
CA VAL A 427 15.74 -0.20 8.72
C VAL A 427 15.94 -0.83 7.34
N GLU A 428 17.19 -1.02 6.92
CA GLU A 428 17.55 -1.57 5.62
C GLU A 428 17.06 -3.01 5.44
N ALA A 429 17.37 -3.91 6.39
CA ALA A 429 16.92 -5.30 6.32
C ALA A 429 15.39 -5.43 6.36
N VAL A 430 14.71 -4.52 7.05
CA VAL A 430 13.25 -4.42 7.15
C VAL A 430 12.63 -4.13 5.79
N TRP A 431 13.11 -3.09 5.10
CA TRP A 431 12.55 -2.68 3.81
C TRP A 431 12.85 -3.70 2.71
N ASP A 432 14.08 -4.21 2.64
CA ASP A 432 14.46 -5.21 1.64
C ASP A 432 13.66 -6.52 1.82
N THR A 433 13.44 -6.95 3.06
CA THR A 433 12.61 -8.14 3.35
C THR A 433 11.15 -7.93 2.95
N ALA A 434 10.59 -6.76 3.25
CA ALA A 434 9.23 -6.41 2.87
C ALA A 434 9.06 -6.37 1.34
N ASP A 435 10.01 -5.77 0.64
CA ASP A 435 10.02 -5.68 -0.81
C ASP A 435 10.08 -7.08 -1.44
N VAL A 436 10.94 -7.97 -0.96
CA VAL A 436 11.06 -9.35 -1.47
C VAL A 436 9.72 -10.09 -1.42
N PHE A 437 9.05 -10.13 -0.28
CA PHE A 437 7.79 -10.87 -0.15
C PHE A 437 6.66 -10.23 -0.94
N ASN A 438 6.59 -8.91 -1.01
CA ASN A 438 5.64 -8.20 -1.84
C ASN A 438 5.83 -8.54 -3.33
N GLY A 439 7.05 -8.48 -3.82
CA GLY A 439 7.36 -8.81 -5.21
C GLY A 439 7.01 -10.26 -5.54
N LEU A 440 7.32 -11.20 -4.64
CA LEU A 440 6.97 -12.61 -4.83
C LEU A 440 5.47 -12.87 -4.86
N MET A 441 4.66 -12.10 -4.10
CA MET A 441 3.19 -12.16 -4.19
C MET A 441 2.65 -11.71 -5.54
N ALA A 442 3.29 -10.73 -6.18
CA ALA A 442 2.83 -10.18 -7.45
C ALA A 442 2.81 -11.21 -8.57
N PHE A 443 3.79 -12.10 -8.64
CA PHE A 443 3.89 -13.09 -9.72
C PHE A 443 2.63 -13.95 -9.88
N PRO A 444 2.17 -14.69 -8.87
CA PRO A 444 0.96 -15.51 -8.97
C PRO A 444 -0.27 -14.69 -9.34
N ASN A 445 -0.38 -13.48 -8.78
CA ASN A 445 -1.51 -12.62 -8.99
C ASN A 445 -1.56 -12.08 -10.43
N VAL A 446 -0.46 -11.56 -10.95
CA VAL A 446 -0.40 -11.03 -12.32
C VAL A 446 -0.68 -12.09 -13.36
N ILE A 447 -0.17 -13.31 -13.17
CA ILE A 447 -0.50 -14.48 -14.04
C ILE A 447 -2.02 -14.68 -14.07
N ALA A 448 -2.69 -14.66 -12.91
CA ALA A 448 -4.13 -14.85 -12.84
C ALA A 448 -4.90 -13.69 -13.48
N LEU A 449 -4.48 -12.45 -13.27
CA LEU A 449 -5.11 -11.27 -13.87
C LEU A 449 -5.06 -11.30 -15.39
N ILE A 450 -3.91 -11.69 -15.96
CA ILE A 450 -3.76 -11.82 -17.42
C ILE A 450 -4.65 -12.95 -17.93
N ALA A 451 -4.62 -14.13 -17.29
CA ALA A 451 -5.42 -15.28 -17.69
C ALA A 451 -6.93 -15.01 -17.63
N LEU A 452 -7.39 -14.30 -16.62
CA LEU A 452 -8.81 -13.99 -16.39
C LEU A 452 -9.26 -12.65 -17.00
N SER A 453 -8.37 -11.91 -17.65
CA SER A 453 -8.66 -10.60 -18.26
C SER A 453 -9.83 -10.63 -19.26
N GLY A 454 -10.01 -11.78 -19.94
CA GLY A 454 -11.14 -12.01 -20.86
C GLY A 454 -12.50 -11.97 -20.15
N VAL A 455 -12.60 -12.63 -19.00
CA VAL A 455 -13.80 -12.66 -18.17
C VAL A 455 -14.12 -11.27 -17.64
N VAL A 456 -13.11 -10.57 -17.10
CA VAL A 456 -13.26 -9.19 -16.61
C VAL A 456 -13.81 -8.27 -17.71
N ALA A 457 -13.23 -8.32 -18.92
CA ALA A 457 -13.65 -7.46 -20.03
C ALA A 457 -15.06 -7.77 -20.52
N MET A 458 -15.42 -9.05 -20.65
CA MET A 458 -16.71 -9.48 -21.16
C MET A 458 -17.85 -9.09 -20.21
N ASP A 459 -17.75 -9.45 -18.95
CA ASP A 459 -18.78 -9.14 -17.96
C ASP A 459 -18.89 -7.64 -17.69
N THR A 460 -17.77 -6.90 -17.73
CA THR A 460 -17.79 -5.44 -17.64
C THR A 460 -18.58 -4.82 -18.79
N LYS A 461 -18.35 -5.29 -20.01
CA LYS A 461 -19.08 -4.83 -21.20
C LYS A 461 -20.58 -5.12 -21.09
N GLN A 462 -20.94 -6.33 -20.66
CA GLN A 462 -22.32 -6.75 -20.47
C GLN A 462 -23.03 -5.89 -19.42
N TYR A 463 -22.41 -5.70 -18.24
CA TYR A 463 -22.95 -4.87 -17.16
C TYR A 463 -23.32 -3.46 -17.62
N PHE A 464 -22.40 -2.78 -18.33
CA PHE A 464 -22.69 -1.43 -18.84
C PHE A 464 -23.66 -1.39 -20.01
N ALA A 465 -23.85 -2.48 -20.76
CA ALA A 465 -24.87 -2.58 -21.77
C ALA A 465 -26.28 -2.70 -21.14
N GLU A 466 -26.42 -3.57 -20.14
CA GLU A 466 -27.70 -3.81 -19.44
C GLU A 466 -28.14 -2.60 -18.59
N LYS A 467 -27.20 -1.96 -17.88
CA LYS A 467 -27.52 -0.83 -16.98
C LYS A 467 -27.40 0.54 -17.63
N ARG A 468 -27.36 0.64 -18.96
CA ARG A 468 -27.15 1.89 -19.69
C ARG A 468 -28.13 2.99 -19.32
N HIS A 469 -29.38 2.65 -19.04
CA HIS A 469 -30.44 3.61 -18.69
C HIS A 469 -30.44 3.99 -17.19
N GLN A 470 -29.93 3.12 -16.31
CA GLN A 470 -29.90 3.36 -14.86
C GLN A 470 -28.68 4.13 -14.40
N LEU A 471 -27.60 4.16 -15.20
CA LEU A 471 -26.32 4.76 -14.87
C LEU A 471 -26.05 6.08 -15.62
N ARG A 472 -27.04 6.60 -16.36
CA ARG A 472 -27.08 7.96 -16.87
C ARG A 472 -27.73 8.88 -15.85
#